data_6e9f713f15e3df6a8e34bc3b3a3b5158
#
_entry.id   6e9f713f15e3df6a8e34bc3b3a3b5158
#
_cell.length_a   1.000
_cell.length_b   1.000
_cell.length_c   1.000
_cell.angle_alpha   90.00
_cell.angle_beta   90.00
_cell.angle_gamma   90.00
#
_symmetry.space_group_name_H-M   'P 1'
#
loop_
_entity.id
_entity.type
_entity.pdbx_description
1 polymer ?
#
loop_
_entity_poly.entity_id
_entity_poly.type
_entity_poly.pdbx_seq_one_letter_code
_entity_poly.pdbx_strand_id
1 'polypeptide(L)'
;MKVDCTEAGKDTCGRFEVRGYPTLKIFKSGELSSDYNGPREAAGITKFMRSQVGPASKEVKTEAEAEALLAKPEVVIFGFGAADSTIMKTFAKTADKLREEFMFAHTSAEAVMTKLGQKEGVVLYRPKHLANKFEEATVTYSGSADDKGALASWIAGNKHGICGHRTTDNAKEFKVSVTDT
;
A
#
# COMPACT_ATOMS: atom_id res chain seq x y z
N MET A 1 -15.42 20.37 -3.84
CA MET A 1 -16.56 21.10 -3.28
C MET A 1 -16.23 21.47 -1.84
N LYS A 2 -16.63 22.66 -1.36
CA LYS A 2 -16.56 23.04 0.05
C LYS A 2 -17.97 23.06 0.61
N VAL A 3 -18.14 22.64 1.85
CA VAL A 3 -19.42 22.67 2.56
C VAL A 3 -19.20 23.39 3.88
N ASP A 4 -19.99 24.43 4.13
CA ASP A 4 -20.01 25.12 5.41
C ASP A 4 -20.96 24.41 6.36
N CYS A 5 -20.41 23.80 7.39
CA CYS A 5 -21.16 22.99 8.35
C CYS A 5 -21.81 23.84 9.47
N THR A 6 -21.55 25.14 9.51
CA THR A 6 -22.12 26.04 10.53
C THR A 6 -23.46 26.65 10.09
N GLU A 7 -23.71 26.65 8.78
CA GLU A 7 -24.92 27.22 8.19
C GLU A 7 -25.66 26.23 7.28
N ALA A 8 -25.79 26.52 5.99
CA ALA A 8 -26.59 25.76 5.02
C ALA A 8 -26.13 24.31 4.82
N GLY A 9 -24.89 23.99 5.13
CA GLY A 9 -24.33 22.63 5.02
C GLY A 9 -24.50 21.76 6.26
N LYS A 10 -25.16 22.21 7.31
CA LYS A 10 -25.27 21.51 8.60
C LYS A 10 -25.85 20.11 8.46
N ASP A 11 -26.91 19.95 7.68
CA ASP A 11 -27.56 18.66 7.44
C ASP A 11 -26.65 17.71 6.65
N THR A 12 -25.94 18.24 5.66
CA THR A 12 -24.95 17.48 4.89
C THR A 12 -23.81 16.99 5.79
N CYS A 13 -23.30 17.84 6.66
CA CYS A 13 -22.25 17.49 7.59
C CYS A 13 -22.71 16.46 8.62
N GLY A 14 -23.94 16.58 9.11
CA GLY A 14 -24.56 15.57 9.98
C GLY A 14 -24.71 14.23 9.29
N ARG A 15 -25.19 14.20 8.05
CA ARG A 15 -25.34 12.98 7.24
C ARG A 15 -24.01 12.24 7.04
N PHE A 16 -22.89 12.96 6.92
CA PHE A 16 -21.57 12.38 6.74
C PHE A 16 -20.73 12.34 8.02
N GLU A 17 -21.36 12.48 9.19
CA GLU A 17 -20.75 12.36 10.51
C GLU A 17 -19.50 13.25 10.71
N VAL A 18 -19.54 14.48 10.22
CA VAL A 18 -18.44 15.44 10.40
C VAL A 18 -18.44 15.94 11.85
N ARG A 19 -17.43 15.55 12.63
CA ARG A 19 -17.30 15.85 14.06
C ARG A 19 -16.29 16.95 14.37
N GLY A 20 -15.54 17.43 13.38
CA GLY A 20 -14.51 18.46 13.56
C GLY A 20 -14.09 19.09 12.25
N TYR A 21 -13.33 20.18 12.31
CA TYR A 21 -12.92 20.95 11.15
C TYR A 21 -11.41 21.17 11.10
N PRO A 22 -10.82 21.17 9.90
CA PRO A 22 -11.40 20.74 8.64
C PRO A 22 -11.45 19.21 8.51
N THR A 23 -12.55 18.67 7.99
CA THR A 23 -12.69 17.26 7.60
C THR A 23 -12.65 17.16 6.08
N LEU A 24 -11.84 16.27 5.54
CA LEU A 24 -11.75 15.99 4.11
C LEU A 24 -12.30 14.61 3.83
N LYS A 25 -13.28 14.53 2.94
CA LYS A 25 -13.93 13.28 2.53
C LYS A 25 -13.82 13.09 1.03
N ILE A 26 -13.61 11.84 0.61
CA ILE A 26 -13.42 11.46 -0.78
C ILE A 26 -14.68 10.81 -1.31
N PHE A 27 -15.17 11.34 -2.41
CA PHE A 27 -16.33 10.82 -3.12
C PHE A 27 -15.89 10.22 -4.46
N LYS A 28 -16.39 9.05 -4.79
CA LYS A 28 -16.23 8.41 -6.10
C LYS A 28 -17.63 8.15 -6.67
N SER A 29 -17.85 8.60 -7.89
CA SER A 29 -19.16 8.43 -8.57
C SER A 29 -20.37 8.89 -7.76
N GLY A 30 -20.20 9.92 -6.91
CA GLY A 30 -21.27 10.46 -6.07
C GLY A 30 -21.42 9.81 -4.70
N GLU A 31 -20.72 8.73 -4.42
CA GLU A 31 -20.77 8.02 -3.14
C GLU A 31 -19.53 8.30 -2.28
N LEU A 32 -19.70 8.30 -0.95
CA LEU A 32 -18.59 8.44 -0.01
C LEU A 32 -17.70 7.20 -0.11
N SER A 33 -16.44 7.41 -0.49
CA SER A 33 -15.44 6.37 -0.62
C SER A 33 -14.62 6.17 0.66
N SER A 34 -14.07 7.27 1.19
CA SER A 34 -13.25 7.23 2.41
C SER A 34 -13.06 8.63 3.01
N ASP A 35 -12.54 8.67 4.24
CA ASP A 35 -12.04 9.89 4.85
C ASP A 35 -10.57 10.08 4.48
N TYR A 36 -10.16 11.33 4.21
CA TYR A 36 -8.77 11.67 3.97
C TYR A 36 -8.09 12.09 5.28
N ASN A 37 -7.16 11.28 5.75
CA ASN A 37 -6.41 11.52 6.99
C ASN A 37 -4.92 11.83 6.76
N GLY A 38 -4.52 12.05 5.50
CA GLY A 38 -3.15 12.37 5.12
C GLY A 38 -2.76 13.83 5.34
N PRO A 39 -1.54 14.21 4.92
CA PRO A 39 -1.05 15.58 4.99
C PRO A 39 -1.98 16.54 4.20
N ARG A 40 -2.36 17.65 4.83
CA ARG A 40 -3.31 18.63 4.26
C ARG A 40 -2.66 19.63 3.29
N GLU A 41 -1.43 19.40 2.93
CA GLU A 41 -0.70 20.17 1.93
C GLU A 41 -1.00 19.69 0.51
N ALA A 42 -0.85 20.55 -0.48
CA ALA A 42 -1.14 20.25 -1.87
C ALA A 42 -0.39 19.02 -2.38
N ALA A 43 0.87 18.85 -1.98
CA ALA A 43 1.70 17.70 -2.36
C ALA A 43 1.13 16.38 -1.82
N GLY A 44 0.72 16.34 -0.54
CA GLY A 44 0.13 15.17 0.10
C GLY A 44 -1.21 14.79 -0.54
N ILE A 45 -2.09 15.76 -0.74
CA ILE A 45 -3.39 15.55 -1.40
C ILE A 45 -3.19 15.06 -2.84
N THR A 46 -2.27 15.66 -3.58
CA THR A 46 -1.99 15.27 -4.98
C THR A 46 -1.43 13.84 -5.06
N LYS A 47 -0.49 13.50 -4.17
CA LYS A 47 0.08 12.13 -4.08
C LYS A 47 -1.04 11.12 -3.82
N PHE A 48 -1.90 11.40 -2.84
CA PHE A 48 -3.04 10.57 -2.49
C PHE A 48 -4.01 10.41 -3.68
N MET A 49 -4.44 11.52 -4.29
CA MET A 49 -5.38 11.47 -5.41
C MET A 49 -4.80 10.72 -6.62
N ARG A 50 -3.51 10.84 -6.88
CA ARG A 50 -2.83 10.03 -7.91
C ARG A 50 -2.83 8.54 -7.59
N SER A 51 -2.69 8.17 -6.32
CA SER A 51 -2.79 6.76 -5.93
C SER A 51 -4.20 6.19 -6.11
N GLN A 52 -5.24 7.05 -6.05
CA GLN A 52 -6.63 6.64 -6.25
C GLN A 52 -7.03 6.48 -7.72
N VAL A 53 -6.25 7.04 -8.65
CA VAL A 53 -6.51 6.99 -10.10
C VAL A 53 -5.69 5.86 -10.73
N GLY A 54 -6.33 5.04 -11.54
CA GLY A 54 -5.69 3.91 -12.24
C GLY A 54 -5.70 2.59 -11.44
N PRO A 55 -5.03 1.56 -11.97
CA PRO A 55 -4.97 0.24 -11.34
C PRO A 55 -4.22 0.31 -10.00
N ALA A 56 -4.62 -0.51 -9.03
CA ALA A 56 -3.99 -0.58 -7.73
C ALA A 56 -2.56 -1.15 -7.77
N SER A 57 -2.24 -1.91 -8.81
CA SER A 57 -0.91 -2.44 -9.05
C SER A 57 -0.44 -2.11 -10.46
N LYS A 58 0.84 -1.75 -10.61
CA LYS A 58 1.46 -1.48 -11.89
C LYS A 58 1.82 -2.80 -12.60
N GLU A 59 1.34 -3.00 -13.81
CA GLU A 59 1.82 -4.09 -14.67
C GLU A 59 3.25 -3.82 -15.11
N VAL A 60 4.13 -4.82 -14.98
CA VAL A 60 5.54 -4.79 -15.37
C VAL A 60 5.75 -5.83 -16.45
N LYS A 61 6.18 -5.40 -17.63
CA LYS A 61 6.34 -6.25 -18.83
C LYS A 61 7.78 -6.53 -19.18
N THR A 62 8.71 -5.69 -18.73
CA THR A 62 10.12 -5.78 -19.09
C THR A 62 11.01 -5.80 -17.83
N GLU A 63 12.20 -6.39 -17.99
CA GLU A 63 13.22 -6.43 -16.93
C GLU A 63 13.64 -5.01 -16.51
N ALA A 64 13.80 -4.10 -17.47
CA ALA A 64 14.17 -2.71 -17.21
C ALA A 64 13.12 -1.98 -16.34
N GLU A 65 11.83 -2.22 -16.60
CA GLU A 65 10.76 -1.68 -15.76
C GLU A 65 10.78 -2.24 -14.34
N ALA A 66 11.10 -3.54 -14.18
CA ALA A 66 11.24 -4.16 -12.88
C ALA A 66 12.41 -3.56 -12.11
N GLU A 67 13.59 -3.43 -12.74
CA GLU A 67 14.77 -2.82 -12.13
C GLU A 67 14.52 -1.36 -11.72
N ALA A 68 13.92 -0.56 -12.60
CA ALA A 68 13.57 0.82 -12.30
C ALA A 68 12.56 0.95 -11.14
N LEU A 69 11.64 -0.01 -11.02
CA LEU A 69 10.68 -0.05 -9.93
C LEU A 69 11.35 -0.39 -8.60
N LEU A 70 12.19 -1.42 -8.58
CA LEU A 70 12.90 -1.90 -7.38
C LEU A 70 14.03 -0.96 -6.94
N ALA A 71 14.47 -0.04 -7.79
CA ALA A 71 15.45 0.99 -7.43
C ALA A 71 14.83 2.14 -6.60
N LYS A 72 13.51 2.22 -6.49
CA LYS A 72 12.82 3.26 -5.72
C LYS A 72 13.04 3.11 -4.22
N PRO A 73 12.94 4.21 -3.44
CA PRO A 73 13.14 4.19 -1.99
C PRO A 73 11.92 3.66 -1.20
N GLU A 74 10.97 3.06 -1.85
CA GLU A 74 9.71 2.57 -1.27
C GLU A 74 9.68 1.05 -1.24
N VAL A 75 8.95 0.50 -0.27
CA VAL A 75 8.67 -0.95 -0.22
C VAL A 75 7.78 -1.30 -1.39
N VAL A 76 8.17 -2.31 -2.16
CA VAL A 76 7.41 -2.81 -3.31
C VAL A 76 6.85 -4.20 -3.01
N ILE A 77 5.54 -4.34 -3.18
CA ILE A 77 4.87 -5.64 -3.11
C ILE A 77 4.65 -6.12 -4.54
N PHE A 78 5.33 -7.19 -4.92
CA PHE A 78 5.35 -7.69 -6.29
C PHE A 78 4.60 -9.02 -6.39
N GLY A 79 3.55 -9.06 -7.22
CA GLY A 79 2.80 -10.26 -7.55
C GLY A 79 3.33 -10.90 -8.83
N PHE A 80 3.58 -12.20 -8.80
CA PHE A 80 4.08 -13.00 -9.92
C PHE A 80 3.07 -14.08 -10.27
N GLY A 81 2.64 -14.14 -11.53
CA GLY A 81 1.76 -15.18 -12.01
C GLY A 81 0.61 -14.68 -12.88
N ALA A 82 -0.24 -15.62 -13.29
CA ALA A 82 -1.39 -15.34 -14.12
C ALA A 82 -2.48 -14.60 -13.32
N ALA A 83 -3.13 -13.62 -13.93
CA ALA A 83 -4.13 -12.75 -13.27
C ALA A 83 -5.35 -13.51 -12.72
N ASP A 84 -5.63 -14.69 -13.25
CA ASP A 84 -6.74 -15.55 -12.86
C ASP A 84 -6.42 -16.51 -11.71
N SER A 85 -5.14 -16.61 -11.31
CA SER A 85 -4.75 -17.45 -10.18
C SER A 85 -5.30 -16.93 -8.85
N THR A 86 -5.49 -17.82 -7.88
CA THR A 86 -6.09 -17.50 -6.57
C THR A 86 -5.24 -16.46 -5.84
N ILE A 87 -3.93 -16.63 -5.82
CA ILE A 87 -3.03 -15.72 -5.14
C ILE A 87 -3.04 -14.32 -5.77
N MET A 88 -3.12 -14.23 -7.11
CA MET A 88 -3.17 -12.95 -7.81
C MET A 88 -4.51 -12.22 -7.63
N LYS A 89 -5.62 -12.94 -7.52
CA LYS A 89 -6.91 -12.36 -7.12
C LYS A 89 -6.89 -11.79 -5.70
N THR A 90 -6.26 -12.50 -4.77
CA THR A 90 -6.06 -12.05 -3.39
C THR A 90 -5.13 -10.85 -3.34
N PHE A 91 -4.02 -10.90 -4.09
CA PHE A 91 -3.08 -9.79 -4.26
C PHE A 91 -3.79 -8.54 -4.78
N ALA A 92 -4.57 -8.63 -5.86
CA ALA A 92 -5.27 -7.48 -6.43
C ALA A 92 -6.22 -6.80 -5.42
N LYS A 93 -6.99 -7.59 -4.66
CA LYS A 93 -7.88 -7.07 -3.61
C LYS A 93 -7.13 -6.44 -2.44
N THR A 94 -5.96 -6.98 -2.11
CA THR A 94 -5.09 -6.42 -1.06
C THR A 94 -4.43 -5.13 -1.56
N ALA A 95 -3.99 -5.11 -2.82
CA ALA A 95 -3.46 -3.91 -3.45
C ALA A 95 -4.48 -2.76 -3.47
N ASP A 96 -5.74 -3.02 -3.78
CA ASP A 96 -6.81 -2.01 -3.72
C ASP A 96 -6.96 -1.38 -2.32
N LYS A 97 -6.81 -2.17 -1.27
CA LYS A 97 -6.91 -1.68 0.11
C LYS A 97 -5.69 -0.91 0.58
N LEU A 98 -4.50 -1.34 0.18
CA LEU A 98 -3.22 -0.84 0.72
C LEU A 98 -2.45 0.04 -0.27
N ARG A 99 -3.05 0.39 -1.41
CA ARG A 99 -2.42 1.21 -2.47
C ARG A 99 -1.97 2.61 -2.03
N GLU A 100 -2.47 3.08 -0.89
CA GLU A 100 -2.09 4.36 -0.31
C GLU A 100 -0.77 4.29 0.47
N GLU A 101 -0.51 3.12 1.06
CA GLU A 101 0.66 2.90 1.92
C GLU A 101 1.83 2.29 1.17
N PHE A 102 1.55 1.39 0.21
CA PHE A 102 2.56 0.60 -0.48
C PHE A 102 2.48 0.72 -2.00
N MET A 103 3.61 0.50 -2.62
CA MET A 103 3.68 0.35 -4.07
C MET A 103 3.45 -1.11 -4.46
N PHE A 104 2.42 -1.34 -5.27
CA PHE A 104 2.10 -2.66 -5.80
C PHE A 104 2.49 -2.77 -7.27
N ALA A 105 3.07 -3.89 -7.64
CA ALA A 105 3.35 -4.25 -9.03
C ALA A 105 3.02 -5.71 -9.29
N HIS A 106 2.76 -6.06 -10.53
CA HIS A 106 2.55 -7.45 -10.92
C HIS A 106 3.11 -7.73 -12.31
N THR A 107 3.41 -9.01 -12.54
CA THR A 107 3.84 -9.50 -13.84
C THR A 107 3.37 -10.92 -14.09
N SER A 108 3.06 -11.20 -15.35
CA SER A 108 2.91 -12.55 -15.89
C SER A 108 4.01 -12.87 -16.90
N ALA A 109 4.95 -11.94 -17.13
CA ALA A 109 6.02 -12.10 -18.08
C ALA A 109 7.11 -13.05 -17.56
N GLU A 110 7.28 -14.18 -18.22
CA GLU A 110 8.26 -15.21 -17.84
C GLU A 110 9.71 -14.67 -17.78
N ALA A 111 10.07 -13.76 -18.69
CA ALA A 111 11.37 -13.11 -18.69
C ALA A 111 11.64 -12.35 -17.39
N VAL A 112 10.67 -11.57 -16.91
CA VAL A 112 10.79 -10.83 -15.64
C VAL A 112 10.85 -11.78 -14.45
N MET A 113 10.01 -12.83 -14.44
CA MET A 113 10.00 -13.84 -13.39
C MET A 113 11.34 -14.57 -13.30
N THR A 114 11.91 -14.99 -14.44
CA THR A 114 13.21 -15.66 -14.53
C THR A 114 14.34 -14.75 -14.09
N LYS A 115 14.35 -13.48 -14.53
CA LYS A 115 15.34 -12.47 -14.15
C LYS A 115 15.38 -12.24 -12.64
N LEU A 116 14.22 -12.18 -12.00
CA LEU A 116 14.11 -11.98 -10.56
C LEU A 116 14.19 -13.29 -9.76
N GLY A 117 14.33 -14.43 -10.42
CA GLY A 117 14.40 -15.76 -9.80
C GLY A 117 13.10 -16.14 -9.05
N GLN A 118 11.95 -15.58 -9.47
CA GLN A 118 10.69 -15.77 -8.79
C GLN A 118 9.76 -16.72 -9.54
N LYS A 119 8.99 -17.47 -8.77
CA LYS A 119 7.88 -18.31 -9.24
C LYS A 119 6.55 -17.59 -8.96
N GLU A 120 5.45 -18.25 -9.28
CA GLU A 120 4.12 -17.73 -8.93
C GLU A 120 4.01 -17.48 -7.41
N GLY A 121 3.53 -16.30 -7.05
CA GLY A 121 3.38 -15.90 -5.64
C GLY A 121 3.48 -14.40 -5.43
N VAL A 122 3.64 -13.99 -4.18
CA VAL A 122 3.81 -12.59 -3.78
C VAL A 122 5.13 -12.42 -3.04
N VAL A 123 5.89 -11.40 -3.42
CA VAL A 123 7.20 -11.09 -2.81
C VAL A 123 7.22 -9.62 -2.40
N LEU A 124 7.70 -9.38 -1.20
CA LEU A 124 7.97 -8.04 -0.70
C LEU A 124 9.45 -7.72 -0.92
N TYR A 125 9.71 -6.60 -1.57
CA TYR A 125 11.04 -6.05 -1.78
C TYR A 125 11.25 -4.83 -0.90
N ARG A 126 12.24 -4.89 -0.02
CA ARG A 126 12.65 -3.74 0.80
C ARG A 126 13.65 -2.87 0.03
N PRO A 127 13.54 -1.55 0.12
CA PRO A 127 14.50 -0.66 -0.50
C PRO A 127 15.88 -0.78 0.15
N LYS A 128 16.92 -0.38 -0.58
CA LYS A 128 18.33 -0.53 -0.14
C LYS A 128 18.64 0.10 1.21
N HIS A 129 17.97 1.19 1.59
CA HIS A 129 18.21 1.85 2.88
C HIS A 129 17.67 1.06 4.08
N LEU A 130 16.78 0.08 3.85
CA LEU A 130 16.33 -0.88 4.87
C LEU A 130 17.11 -2.20 4.83
N ALA A 131 18.04 -2.36 3.88
CA ALA A 131 18.86 -3.56 3.80
C ALA A 131 19.83 -3.62 4.99
N ASN A 132 19.95 -4.78 5.59
CA ASN A 132 20.88 -5.05 6.67
C ASN A 132 21.48 -6.47 6.50
N LYS A 133 22.49 -6.81 7.29
CA LYS A 133 23.19 -8.09 7.20
C LYS A 133 22.49 -9.26 7.91
N PHE A 134 21.38 -8.99 8.60
CA PHE A 134 20.71 -9.99 9.45
C PHE A 134 19.47 -10.58 8.79
N GLU A 135 18.99 -9.98 7.71
CA GLU A 135 17.81 -10.43 6.97
C GLU A 135 17.92 -10.11 5.47
N GLU A 136 17.24 -10.89 4.66
CA GLU A 136 17.18 -10.66 3.22
C GLU A 136 16.35 -9.42 2.88
N ALA A 137 16.74 -8.74 1.81
CA ALA A 137 15.98 -7.59 1.28
C ALA A 137 14.65 -8.01 0.66
N THR A 138 14.47 -9.30 0.40
CA THR A 138 13.28 -9.89 -0.21
C THR A 138 12.63 -10.89 0.74
N VAL A 139 11.31 -10.83 0.87
CA VAL A 139 10.53 -11.79 1.66
C VAL A 139 9.43 -12.37 0.79
N THR A 140 9.37 -13.68 0.68
CA THR A 140 8.33 -14.37 -0.09
C THR A 140 7.16 -14.72 0.81
N TYR A 141 5.94 -14.44 0.34
CA TYR A 141 4.72 -14.84 1.05
C TYR A 141 4.52 -16.35 0.97
N SER A 142 4.43 -16.98 2.13
CA SER A 142 4.20 -18.43 2.28
C SER A 142 2.84 -18.77 2.90
N GLY A 143 1.97 -17.77 3.09
CA GLY A 143 0.64 -17.97 3.67
C GLY A 143 -0.39 -18.49 2.66
N SER A 144 -1.64 -18.59 3.11
CA SER A 144 -2.74 -19.08 2.28
C SER A 144 -3.02 -18.15 1.09
N ALA A 145 -3.19 -18.73 -0.09
CA ALA A 145 -3.41 -17.98 -1.34
C ALA A 145 -4.76 -17.25 -1.39
N ASP A 146 -5.74 -17.65 -0.60
CA ASP A 146 -7.12 -17.12 -0.59
C ASP A 146 -7.40 -16.19 0.60
N ASP A 147 -6.50 -16.12 1.60
CA ASP A 147 -6.67 -15.30 2.79
C ASP A 147 -6.13 -13.86 2.59
N LYS A 148 -7.05 -12.94 2.35
CA LYS A 148 -6.75 -11.50 2.22
C LYS A 148 -6.26 -10.86 3.51
N GLY A 149 -6.73 -11.35 4.65
CA GLY A 149 -6.32 -10.84 5.97
C GLY A 149 -4.88 -11.24 6.26
N ALA A 150 -4.53 -12.49 5.99
CA ALA A 150 -3.18 -13.01 6.15
C ALA A 150 -2.17 -12.26 5.28
N LEU A 151 -2.48 -12.01 3.99
CA LEU A 151 -1.58 -11.27 3.11
C LEU A 151 -1.36 -9.83 3.60
N ALA A 152 -2.42 -9.12 4.00
CA ALA A 152 -2.31 -7.75 4.51
C ALA A 152 -1.49 -7.69 5.82
N SER A 153 -1.73 -8.61 6.75
CA SER A 153 -0.99 -8.72 8.01
C SER A 153 0.49 -9.04 7.78
N TRP A 154 0.77 -9.94 6.82
CA TRP A 154 2.14 -10.28 6.45
C TRP A 154 2.88 -9.07 5.85
N ILE A 155 2.24 -8.27 4.98
CA ILE A 155 2.83 -7.04 4.45
C ILE A 155 3.18 -6.08 5.59
N ALA A 156 2.22 -5.83 6.49
CA ALA A 156 2.42 -4.93 7.63
C ALA A 156 3.57 -5.38 8.55
N GLY A 157 3.69 -6.69 8.81
CA GLY A 157 4.74 -7.26 9.66
C GLY A 157 6.13 -7.27 9.03
N ASN A 158 6.23 -7.23 7.68
CA ASN A 158 7.51 -7.34 6.99
C ASN A 158 8.03 -6.04 6.37
N LYS A 159 7.24 -4.96 6.38
CA LYS A 159 7.58 -3.70 5.71
C LYS A 159 8.86 -3.04 6.21
N HIS A 160 9.16 -3.12 7.50
CA HIS A 160 10.33 -2.48 8.11
C HIS A 160 11.50 -3.43 8.35
N GLY A 161 11.26 -4.74 8.32
CA GLY A 161 12.24 -5.73 8.75
C GLY A 161 12.56 -5.65 10.27
N ILE A 162 13.58 -6.39 10.69
CA ILE A 162 14.01 -6.46 12.10
C ILE A 162 14.67 -5.15 12.54
N CYS A 163 15.42 -4.50 11.65
CA CYS A 163 16.13 -3.24 11.91
C CYS A 163 15.49 -2.09 11.14
N GLY A 164 14.23 -1.77 11.44
CA GLY A 164 13.55 -0.66 10.80
C GLY A 164 14.17 0.69 11.17
N HIS A 165 14.29 1.59 10.19
CA HIS A 165 14.75 2.96 10.45
C HIS A 165 13.60 3.83 10.94
N ARG A 166 13.64 4.24 12.21
CA ARG A 166 12.62 5.10 12.81
C ARG A 166 12.85 6.56 12.38
N THR A 167 11.84 7.16 11.79
CA THR A 167 11.77 8.58 11.43
C THR A 167 10.66 9.28 12.20
N THR A 168 10.56 10.60 12.10
CA THR A 168 9.44 11.38 12.65
C THR A 168 8.09 10.94 12.09
N ASP A 169 8.05 10.56 10.82
CA ASP A 169 6.82 10.22 10.11
C ASP A 169 6.29 8.82 10.48
N ASN A 170 7.20 7.87 10.73
CA ASN A 170 6.86 6.49 11.07
C ASN A 170 7.01 6.17 12.58
N ALA A 171 7.32 7.15 13.41
CA ALA A 171 7.59 6.96 14.83
C ALA A 171 6.45 6.26 15.60
N LYS A 172 5.21 6.43 15.16
CA LYS A 172 4.03 5.79 15.75
C LYS A 172 4.00 4.28 15.51
N GLU A 173 4.57 3.81 14.40
CA GLU A 173 4.59 2.41 14.02
C GLU A 173 5.63 1.60 14.82
N PHE A 174 6.63 2.29 15.39
CA PHE A 174 7.65 1.72 16.28
C PHE A 174 7.30 1.84 17.77
N LYS A 175 6.08 2.24 18.13
CA LYS A 175 5.60 2.10 19.49
C LYS A 175 5.37 0.63 19.78
N VAL A 176 6.36 -0.03 20.33
CA VAL A 176 6.19 -1.33 20.97
C VAL A 176 5.23 -1.11 22.16
N SER A 177 4.10 -1.78 22.14
CA SER A 177 3.36 -2.00 23.38
C SER A 177 4.24 -2.92 24.22
N VAL A 178 4.98 -2.34 25.17
CA VAL A 178 5.57 -3.09 26.26
C VAL A 178 4.38 -3.59 27.07
N THR A 179 3.91 -4.79 26.76
CA THR A 179 3.10 -5.56 27.69
C THR A 179 4.08 -6.05 28.73
N ASP A 180 4.02 -5.43 29.91
CA ASP A 180 4.70 -5.90 31.11
C ASP A 180 4.37 -7.38 31.32
N THR A 181 5.40 -8.20 31.36
CA THR A 181 5.37 -9.58 31.84
C THR A 181 5.51 -9.56 33.33
#